data_cec96e8d21d33d2329af906cc6e43022
#
_entry.id   cec96e8d21d33d2329af906cc6e43022
#
_cell.length_a   1.000
_cell.length_b   1.000
_cell.length_c   1.000
_cell.angle_alpha   90.00
_cell.angle_beta   90.00
_cell.angle_gamma   90.00
#
_symmetry.space_group_name_H-M   'P 1'
#
loop_
_entity.id
_entity.type
_entity.pdbx_description
1 polymer ?
#
loop_
_entity_poly.entity_id
_entity_poly.type
_entity_poly.pdbx_seq_one_letter_code
_entity_poly.pdbx_strand_id
1 'polypeptide(L)'
;MSLRPALFVASSVLLAFVIASSSHSAPPSSGVLVVANQKEHTILLVDPEARRELAKISVGVNGHEVAVSPDSRFAYVPIYGNSGVGKPGTDGTSIDIIDLQQRKLASTIDLGKPLRPHQPAFGPDGLLYVSAELDQAIDIIDPAARQLVAEAPTDQPESHMFVLTKDGRRAYTANVGPGTVSVVDVAKRAHLATIPVAKHVQRISISPDGSRVFTHDQDAPRIAVIDTTTNKITNWIDIPDYAYASTPTPDGRWLIAVLPRANRAVVIDTKTYKVAHSFDVPTQPGEVLVRPDGAVAYITCMPAGKIAVLDLRSWQLRPTIDLTPGVDGMAWAK
;
A
#
# COMPACT_ATOMS: atom_id res chain seq x y z
N MET A 1 36.36 -74.32 -57.06
CA MET A 1 35.10 -73.70 -56.67
C MET A 1 35.32 -72.95 -55.36
N SER A 2 35.45 -71.62 -55.43
CA SER A 2 35.82 -70.81 -54.29
C SER A 2 34.64 -69.84 -54.00
N LEU A 3 34.03 -70.04 -52.86
CA LEU A 3 32.95 -69.14 -52.36
C LEU A 3 33.60 -68.01 -51.59
N ARG A 4 33.32 -66.80 -52.03
CA ARG A 4 33.64 -65.53 -51.28
C ARG A 4 32.50 -65.16 -50.36
N PRO A 5 32.74 -64.74 -49.10
CA PRO A 5 31.70 -64.21 -48.24
C PRO A 5 31.46 -62.73 -48.53
N ALA A 6 30.16 -62.30 -48.55
CA ALA A 6 29.75 -60.96 -48.68
C ALA A 6 29.79 -60.24 -47.31
N LEU A 7 30.45 -59.11 -47.26
CA LEU A 7 30.47 -58.20 -46.09
C LEU A 7 29.21 -57.33 -46.08
N PHE A 8 28.37 -57.47 -45.07
CA PHE A 8 27.30 -56.58 -44.80
C PHE A 8 27.81 -55.41 -43.90
N VAL A 9 27.82 -54.16 -44.44
CA VAL A 9 28.10 -53.00 -43.68
C VAL A 9 26.75 -52.47 -43.15
N ALA A 10 26.57 -52.58 -41.83
CA ALA A 10 25.38 -51.93 -41.16
C ALA A 10 25.69 -50.48 -40.85
N SER A 11 25.05 -49.59 -41.56
CA SER A 11 25.09 -48.13 -41.25
C SER A 11 24.11 -47.81 -40.10
N SER A 12 24.70 -47.54 -38.93
CA SER A 12 23.92 -47.04 -37.78
C SER A 12 23.65 -45.52 -37.96
N VAL A 13 22.39 -45.17 -38.20
CA VAL A 13 21.95 -43.77 -38.21
C VAL A 13 21.69 -43.36 -36.76
N LEU A 14 22.55 -42.49 -36.22
CA LEU A 14 22.36 -41.88 -34.92
C LEU A 14 21.33 -40.73 -35.07
N LEU A 15 20.11 -40.95 -34.58
CA LEU A 15 19.08 -39.92 -34.51
C LEU A 15 19.34 -39.05 -33.27
N ALA A 16 19.90 -37.87 -33.45
CA ALA A 16 20.06 -36.89 -32.37
C ALA A 16 18.71 -36.23 -32.09
N PHE A 17 18.08 -36.58 -30.95
CA PHE A 17 16.95 -35.87 -30.42
C PHE A 17 17.42 -34.52 -29.86
N VAL A 18 17.15 -33.43 -30.59
CA VAL A 18 17.24 -32.04 -30.05
C VAL A 18 16.04 -31.83 -29.15
N ILE A 19 16.22 -31.92 -27.84
CA ILE A 19 15.22 -31.49 -26.87
C ILE A 19 15.20 -29.97 -26.90
N ALA A 20 14.26 -29.41 -27.63
CA ALA A 20 13.94 -27.96 -27.55
C ALA A 20 13.36 -27.71 -26.17
N SER A 21 14.15 -27.13 -25.26
CA SER A 21 13.69 -26.60 -24.01
C SER A 21 12.76 -25.42 -24.33
N SER A 22 11.45 -25.66 -24.35
CA SER A 22 10.47 -24.61 -24.38
C SER A 22 10.60 -23.83 -23.06
N SER A 23 11.22 -22.65 -23.10
CA SER A 23 11.16 -21.67 -22.05
C SER A 23 9.68 -21.27 -21.90
N HIS A 24 8.98 -21.88 -20.97
CA HIS A 24 7.69 -21.37 -20.54
C HIS A 24 7.97 -20.01 -19.89
N SER A 25 7.76 -18.94 -20.64
CA SER A 25 7.62 -17.62 -20.05
C SER A 25 6.46 -17.72 -19.06
N ALA A 26 6.71 -17.36 -17.80
CA ALA A 26 5.64 -17.24 -16.82
C ALA A 26 4.48 -16.41 -17.43
N PRO A 27 3.22 -16.80 -17.18
CA PRO A 27 2.09 -16.00 -17.66
C PRO A 27 2.29 -14.55 -17.20
N PRO A 28 1.91 -13.56 -18.02
CA PRO A 28 2.04 -12.16 -17.65
C PRO A 28 1.40 -11.94 -16.28
N SER A 29 2.01 -11.11 -15.45
CA SER A 29 1.50 -10.79 -14.11
C SER A 29 0.06 -10.31 -14.23
N SER A 30 -0.82 -10.81 -13.37
CA SER A 30 -2.24 -10.42 -13.38
C SER A 30 -2.47 -8.96 -12.97
N GLY A 31 -1.41 -8.17 -12.76
CA GLY A 31 -1.48 -6.77 -12.34
C GLY A 31 -0.12 -6.10 -12.19
N VAL A 32 -0.14 -4.82 -11.91
CA VAL A 32 1.02 -3.93 -11.74
C VAL A 32 1.04 -3.37 -10.32
N LEU A 33 2.20 -3.40 -9.69
CA LEU A 33 2.42 -2.70 -8.43
C LEU A 33 2.82 -1.25 -8.76
N VAL A 34 2.02 -0.31 -8.29
CA VAL A 34 2.27 1.12 -8.39
C VAL A 34 2.95 1.54 -7.10
N VAL A 35 4.18 2.04 -7.18
CA VAL A 35 5.03 2.34 -6.01
C VAL A 35 5.42 3.81 -6.04
N ALA A 36 5.12 4.54 -4.99
CA ALA A 36 5.62 5.89 -4.82
C ALA A 36 7.08 5.86 -4.34
N ASN A 37 7.91 6.71 -4.91
CA ASN A 37 9.28 6.97 -4.43
C ASN A 37 9.39 8.40 -3.93
N GLN A 38 9.30 8.54 -2.61
CA GLN A 38 9.31 9.83 -1.94
C GLN A 38 10.59 10.63 -2.20
N LYS A 39 11.74 9.95 -2.21
CA LYS A 39 13.06 10.59 -2.36
C LYS A 39 13.32 11.13 -3.75
N GLU A 40 12.84 10.41 -4.78
CA GLU A 40 13.04 10.79 -6.18
C GLU A 40 11.86 11.57 -6.76
N HIS A 41 10.77 11.71 -6.02
CA HIS A 41 9.52 12.33 -6.47
C HIS A 41 9.01 11.65 -7.76
N THR A 42 8.91 10.32 -7.72
CA THR A 42 8.47 9.52 -8.87
C THR A 42 7.47 8.45 -8.45
N ILE A 43 6.67 8.02 -9.43
CA ILE A 43 5.91 6.78 -9.35
C ILE A 43 6.60 5.73 -10.21
N LEU A 44 6.85 4.58 -9.62
CA LEU A 44 7.39 3.40 -10.29
C LEU A 44 6.25 2.45 -10.62
N LEU A 45 6.15 2.01 -11.87
CA LEU A 45 5.30 0.90 -12.26
C LEU A 45 6.15 -0.36 -12.26
N VAL A 46 5.74 -1.38 -11.54
CA VAL A 46 6.55 -2.57 -11.30
C VAL A 46 5.79 -3.82 -11.68
N ASP A 47 6.44 -4.69 -12.45
CA ASP A 47 5.98 -6.07 -12.66
C ASP A 47 6.46 -6.92 -11.48
N PRO A 48 5.58 -7.34 -10.57
CA PRO A 48 5.99 -8.02 -9.36
C PRO A 48 6.44 -9.48 -9.60
N GLU A 49 5.95 -10.11 -10.67
CA GLU A 49 6.36 -11.50 -11.00
C GLU A 49 7.72 -11.52 -11.70
N ALA A 50 7.93 -10.59 -12.65
CA ALA A 50 9.24 -10.40 -13.28
C ALA A 50 10.24 -9.66 -12.37
N ARG A 51 9.77 -9.09 -11.27
CA ARG A 51 10.55 -8.32 -10.27
C ARG A 51 11.36 -7.19 -10.91
N ARG A 52 10.72 -6.42 -11.79
CA ARG A 52 11.38 -5.35 -12.54
C ARG A 52 10.50 -4.12 -12.69
N GLU A 53 11.16 -2.99 -12.75
CA GLU A 53 10.53 -1.72 -13.11
C GLU A 53 10.07 -1.76 -14.60
N LEU A 54 8.84 -1.29 -14.83
CA LEU A 54 8.25 -1.13 -16.15
C LEU A 54 8.31 0.32 -16.61
N ALA A 55 8.23 1.27 -15.69
CA ALA A 55 8.31 2.70 -15.96
C ALA A 55 8.60 3.47 -14.67
N LYS A 56 9.25 4.63 -14.83
CA LYS A 56 9.46 5.65 -13.79
C LYS A 56 8.86 6.96 -14.29
N ILE A 57 7.97 7.57 -13.52
CA ILE A 57 7.17 8.73 -13.90
C ILE A 57 7.37 9.81 -12.85
N SER A 58 7.87 10.99 -13.25
CA SER A 58 8.03 12.12 -12.33
C SER A 58 6.68 12.67 -11.89
N VAL A 59 6.58 13.02 -10.60
CA VAL A 59 5.45 13.67 -9.95
C VAL A 59 5.92 14.89 -9.16
N GLY A 60 4.99 15.62 -8.56
CA GLY A 60 5.32 16.74 -7.70
C GLY A 60 6.10 16.34 -6.44
N VAL A 61 6.58 17.36 -5.71
CA VAL A 61 7.44 17.17 -4.54
C VAL A 61 6.70 16.39 -3.44
N ASN A 62 7.34 15.28 -3.01
CA ASN A 62 6.85 14.45 -1.92
C ASN A 62 5.46 13.84 -2.18
N GLY A 63 5.20 13.41 -3.42
CA GLY A 63 4.11 12.49 -3.73
C GLY A 63 4.52 11.09 -3.27
N HIS A 64 4.03 10.64 -2.10
CA HIS A 64 4.50 9.40 -1.49
C HIS A 64 3.39 8.42 -1.08
N GLU A 65 2.14 8.81 -1.28
CA GLU A 65 0.98 7.91 -1.19
C GLU A 65 0.28 7.86 -2.54
N VAL A 66 -0.41 6.76 -2.83
CA VAL A 66 -1.04 6.54 -4.13
C VAL A 66 -2.33 5.71 -4.02
N ALA A 67 -3.35 6.07 -4.79
CA ALA A 67 -4.53 5.23 -5.01
C ALA A 67 -4.72 4.97 -6.51
N VAL A 68 -5.14 3.75 -6.84
CA VAL A 68 -5.50 3.36 -8.22
C VAL A 68 -7.01 3.47 -8.39
N SER A 69 -7.44 4.04 -9.52
CA SER A 69 -8.86 4.14 -9.87
C SER A 69 -9.53 2.76 -9.97
N PRO A 70 -10.84 2.64 -9.69
CA PRO A 70 -11.54 1.36 -9.70
C PRO A 70 -11.43 0.57 -11.01
N ASP A 71 -11.28 1.27 -12.14
CA ASP A 71 -11.05 0.69 -13.47
C ASP A 71 -9.58 0.35 -13.76
N SER A 72 -8.68 0.59 -12.80
CA SER A 72 -7.23 0.38 -12.90
C SER A 72 -6.55 1.17 -14.03
N ARG A 73 -7.17 2.24 -14.51
CA ARG A 73 -6.63 3.05 -15.60
C ARG A 73 -5.71 4.16 -15.12
N PHE A 74 -6.01 4.75 -13.97
CA PHE A 74 -5.28 5.88 -13.43
C PHE A 74 -4.79 5.65 -12.01
N ALA A 75 -3.64 6.23 -11.68
CA ALA A 75 -3.19 6.38 -10.31
C ALA A 75 -3.23 7.86 -9.91
N TYR A 76 -3.65 8.12 -8.68
CA TYR A 76 -3.80 9.45 -8.09
C TYR A 76 -2.79 9.61 -6.98
N VAL A 77 -1.96 10.64 -7.08
CA VAL A 77 -0.82 10.88 -6.20
C VAL A 77 -0.96 12.27 -5.58
N PRO A 78 -1.39 12.38 -4.33
CA PRO A 78 -1.40 13.66 -3.63
C PRO A 78 0.02 14.21 -3.48
N ILE A 79 0.20 15.48 -3.75
CA ILE A 79 1.47 16.18 -3.65
C ILE A 79 1.52 16.92 -2.33
N TYR A 80 2.26 16.34 -1.37
CA TYR A 80 2.30 16.83 0.00
C TYR A 80 3.13 18.10 0.18
N GLY A 81 4.15 18.28 -0.66
CA GLY A 81 5.11 19.37 -0.54
C GLY A 81 6.33 18.96 0.31
N ASN A 82 7.24 19.91 0.57
CA ASN A 82 8.48 19.62 1.30
C ASN A 82 8.36 19.80 2.83
N SER A 83 7.18 20.04 3.33
CA SER A 83 6.89 20.07 4.76
C SER A 83 6.87 18.65 5.34
N GLY A 84 6.89 18.54 6.66
CA GLY A 84 6.60 17.29 7.40
C GLY A 84 5.36 17.47 8.26
N VAL A 85 4.82 16.36 8.78
CA VAL A 85 3.65 16.38 9.68
C VAL A 85 3.91 17.35 10.84
N GLY A 86 3.02 18.32 11.03
CA GLY A 86 3.13 19.34 12.07
C GLY A 86 4.35 20.27 11.95
N LYS A 87 5.09 20.26 10.84
CA LYS A 87 6.31 21.05 10.65
C LYS A 87 6.14 22.08 9.52
N PRO A 88 6.83 23.23 9.59
CA PRO A 88 6.80 24.22 8.51
C PRO A 88 7.49 23.68 7.24
N GLY A 89 7.10 24.23 6.09
CA GLY A 89 7.65 23.91 4.78
C GLY A 89 6.82 24.53 3.68
N THR A 90 7.07 24.14 2.42
CA THR A 90 6.20 24.47 1.29
C THR A 90 5.12 23.39 1.20
N ASP A 91 3.87 23.82 1.37
CA ASP A 91 2.73 22.92 1.42
C ASP A 91 2.22 22.61 0.02
N GLY A 92 1.86 21.34 -0.19
CA GLY A 92 1.31 20.88 -1.46
C GLY A 92 -0.12 21.35 -1.67
N THR A 93 -0.49 21.47 -2.96
CA THR A 93 -1.76 22.05 -3.42
C THR A 93 -2.47 21.22 -4.46
N SER A 94 -1.96 20.01 -4.77
CA SER A 94 -2.39 19.30 -5.98
C SER A 94 -2.37 17.79 -5.83
N ILE A 95 -3.01 17.13 -6.80
CA ILE A 95 -2.99 15.68 -7.00
C ILE A 95 -2.57 15.40 -8.43
N ASP A 96 -1.49 14.67 -8.61
CA ASP A 96 -1.04 14.21 -9.92
C ASP A 96 -1.79 12.94 -10.34
N ILE A 97 -2.17 12.88 -11.62
CA ILE A 97 -2.88 11.75 -12.22
C ILE A 97 -1.97 11.07 -13.24
N ILE A 98 -1.67 9.81 -13.00
CA ILE A 98 -0.83 8.98 -13.86
C ILE A 98 -1.73 8.09 -14.72
N ASP A 99 -1.58 8.12 -16.04
CA ASP A 99 -2.17 7.12 -16.94
C ASP A 99 -1.29 5.86 -16.91
N LEU A 100 -1.82 4.79 -16.33
CA LEU A 100 -1.09 3.53 -16.12
C LEU A 100 -0.84 2.77 -17.43
N GLN A 101 -1.73 2.93 -18.42
CA GLN A 101 -1.55 2.31 -19.73
C GLN A 101 -0.50 3.05 -20.57
N GLN A 102 -0.57 4.39 -20.58
CA GLN A 102 0.39 5.22 -21.29
C GLN A 102 1.70 5.43 -20.53
N ARG A 103 1.73 5.06 -19.26
CA ARG A 103 2.89 5.16 -18.34
C ARG A 103 3.47 6.57 -18.27
N LYS A 104 2.59 7.56 -18.09
CA LYS A 104 2.98 8.97 -18.03
C LYS A 104 2.04 9.77 -17.14
N LEU A 105 2.51 10.94 -16.72
CA LEU A 105 1.66 11.96 -16.11
C LEU A 105 0.59 12.38 -17.15
N ALA A 106 -0.68 12.20 -16.78
CA ALA A 106 -1.80 12.55 -17.65
C ALA A 106 -2.28 13.99 -17.39
N SER A 107 -2.37 14.39 -16.14
CA SER A 107 -2.81 15.71 -15.71
C SER A 107 -2.59 15.89 -14.21
N THR A 108 -2.87 17.09 -13.71
CA THR A 108 -2.84 17.46 -12.31
C THR A 108 -4.18 18.12 -11.93
N ILE A 109 -4.71 17.79 -10.76
CA ILE A 109 -5.83 18.49 -10.13
C ILE A 109 -5.23 19.53 -9.22
N ASP A 110 -5.53 20.81 -9.45
CA ASP A 110 -5.21 21.91 -8.55
C ASP A 110 -6.33 22.03 -7.50
N LEU A 111 -5.96 21.96 -6.22
CA LEU A 111 -6.89 22.06 -5.09
C LEU A 111 -7.15 23.54 -4.67
N GLY A 112 -6.47 24.49 -5.32
CA GLY A 112 -6.70 25.93 -5.18
C GLY A 112 -6.11 26.57 -3.92
N LYS A 113 -5.64 25.80 -2.95
CA LYS A 113 -5.04 26.25 -1.69
C LYS A 113 -4.02 25.25 -1.15
N PRO A 114 -3.10 25.68 -0.28
CA PRO A 114 -2.20 24.77 0.42
C PRO A 114 -2.99 23.86 1.38
N LEU A 115 -2.91 22.55 1.19
CA LEU A 115 -3.69 21.56 1.95
C LEU A 115 -2.84 20.49 2.61
N ARG A 116 -1.62 20.25 2.12
CA ARG A 116 -0.85 19.03 2.40
C ARG A 116 -1.70 17.78 2.17
N PRO A 117 -2.21 17.58 0.95
CA PRO A 117 -2.99 16.39 0.65
C PRO A 117 -2.09 15.16 0.81
N HIS A 118 -2.57 14.13 1.52
CA HIS A 118 -1.72 13.02 1.90
C HIS A 118 -2.23 11.68 1.37
N GLN A 119 -3.05 10.97 2.12
CA GLN A 119 -3.53 9.65 1.71
C GLN A 119 -4.75 9.75 0.80
N PRO A 120 -4.71 9.16 -0.41
CA PRO A 120 -5.86 9.04 -1.28
C PRO A 120 -6.56 7.69 -1.09
N ALA A 121 -7.89 7.66 -1.22
CA ALA A 121 -8.68 6.43 -1.31
C ALA A 121 -9.93 6.64 -2.15
N PHE A 122 -10.30 5.67 -2.98
CA PHE A 122 -11.58 5.70 -3.69
C PHE A 122 -12.71 5.19 -2.82
N GLY A 123 -13.81 5.93 -2.75
CA GLY A 123 -15.06 5.47 -2.18
C GLY A 123 -15.85 4.58 -3.14
N PRO A 124 -16.87 3.87 -2.63
CA PRO A 124 -17.76 3.04 -3.46
C PRO A 124 -18.63 3.87 -4.42
N ASP A 125 -18.72 5.18 -4.21
CA ASP A 125 -19.39 6.17 -5.06
C ASP A 125 -18.53 6.65 -6.23
N GLY A 126 -17.27 6.18 -6.32
CA GLY A 126 -16.32 6.56 -7.35
C GLY A 126 -15.65 7.92 -7.11
N LEU A 127 -15.93 8.59 -6.00
CA LEU A 127 -15.22 9.81 -5.59
C LEU A 127 -13.86 9.46 -4.98
N LEU A 128 -12.93 10.38 -5.11
CA LEU A 128 -11.62 10.29 -4.49
C LEU A 128 -11.63 11.06 -3.17
N TYR A 129 -11.32 10.37 -2.10
CA TYR A 129 -11.17 10.92 -0.76
C TYR A 129 -9.68 11.12 -0.48
N VAL A 130 -9.31 12.27 0.10
CA VAL A 130 -7.91 12.59 0.41
C VAL A 130 -7.83 13.26 1.77
N SER A 131 -6.97 12.76 2.66
CA SER A 131 -6.72 13.49 3.91
C SER A 131 -6.00 14.80 3.62
N ALA A 132 -6.50 15.90 4.18
CA ALA A 132 -5.95 17.24 4.06
C ALA A 132 -5.53 17.74 5.43
N GLU A 133 -4.22 17.69 5.71
CA GLU A 133 -3.69 17.97 7.05
C GLU A 133 -4.02 19.38 7.53
N LEU A 134 -3.89 20.37 6.64
CA LEU A 134 -4.11 21.80 7.00
C LEU A 134 -5.60 22.16 7.11
N ASP A 135 -6.47 21.45 6.40
CA ASP A 135 -7.93 21.66 6.51
C ASP A 135 -8.54 20.90 7.69
N GLN A 136 -7.79 20.02 8.33
CA GLN A 136 -8.32 19.14 9.37
C GLN A 136 -9.56 18.38 8.87
N ALA A 137 -9.48 17.87 7.64
CA ALA A 137 -10.60 17.27 6.93
C ALA A 137 -10.16 16.08 6.07
N ILE A 138 -11.13 15.33 5.62
CA ILE A 138 -11.04 14.45 4.45
C ILE A 138 -11.69 15.20 3.30
N ASP A 139 -10.91 15.59 2.32
CA ASP A 139 -11.35 16.24 1.11
C ASP A 139 -11.99 15.23 0.17
N ILE A 140 -13.10 15.62 -0.46
CA ILE A 140 -13.86 14.79 -1.39
C ILE A 140 -13.74 15.42 -2.77
N ILE A 141 -13.18 14.66 -3.69
CA ILE A 141 -12.81 15.13 -5.02
C ILE A 141 -13.58 14.31 -6.06
N ASP A 142 -14.21 15.00 -7.00
CA ASP A 142 -14.75 14.38 -8.22
C ASP A 142 -13.59 14.20 -9.21
N PRO A 143 -13.12 12.97 -9.47
CA PRO A 143 -12.00 12.74 -10.36
C PRO A 143 -12.35 13.00 -11.83
N ALA A 144 -13.61 12.93 -12.23
CA ALA A 144 -14.06 13.22 -13.59
C ALA A 144 -14.14 14.73 -13.84
N ALA A 145 -14.71 15.48 -12.90
CA ALA A 145 -14.76 16.93 -12.94
C ALA A 145 -13.41 17.58 -12.58
N ARG A 146 -12.50 16.82 -11.93
CA ARG A 146 -11.21 17.29 -11.40
C ARG A 146 -11.35 18.44 -10.41
N GLN A 147 -12.26 18.33 -9.49
CA GLN A 147 -12.61 19.39 -8.54
C GLN A 147 -12.79 18.84 -7.14
N LEU A 148 -12.38 19.65 -6.16
CA LEU A 148 -12.81 19.51 -4.77
C LEU A 148 -14.30 19.83 -4.69
N VAL A 149 -15.12 18.85 -4.30
CA VAL A 149 -16.58 18.99 -4.25
C VAL A 149 -17.12 19.07 -2.84
N ALA A 150 -16.37 18.63 -1.85
CA ALA A 150 -16.77 18.67 -0.45
C ALA A 150 -15.58 18.42 0.49
N GLU A 151 -15.78 18.74 1.75
CA GLU A 151 -14.87 18.48 2.86
C GLU A 151 -15.65 17.79 3.99
N ALA A 152 -15.06 16.76 4.61
CA ALA A 152 -15.61 16.09 5.77
C ALA A 152 -14.67 16.33 6.97
N PRO A 153 -15.07 17.19 7.95
CA PRO A 153 -14.18 17.63 9.01
C PRO A 153 -13.79 16.48 9.95
N THR A 154 -12.52 16.46 10.32
CA THR A 154 -11.97 15.58 11.36
C THR A 154 -11.90 16.27 12.72
N ASP A 155 -11.98 17.61 12.74
CA ASP A 155 -11.86 18.48 13.92
C ASP A 155 -10.59 18.25 14.74
N GLN A 156 -9.54 17.75 14.08
CA GLN A 156 -8.25 17.47 14.70
C GLN A 156 -7.10 17.92 13.80
N PRO A 157 -6.07 18.57 14.33
CA PRO A 157 -4.88 18.88 13.56
C PRO A 157 -4.12 17.59 13.18
N GLU A 158 -3.29 17.70 12.16
CA GLU A 158 -2.43 16.62 11.69
C GLU A 158 -3.20 15.33 11.35
N SER A 159 -4.40 15.48 10.75
CA SER A 159 -5.17 14.38 10.18
C SER A 159 -4.41 13.79 9.00
N HIS A 160 -3.85 12.61 9.16
CA HIS A 160 -2.79 12.10 8.30
C HIS A 160 -3.24 10.93 7.43
N MET A 161 -3.42 9.75 8.04
CA MET A 161 -3.91 8.57 7.35
C MET A 161 -5.35 8.29 7.75
N PHE A 162 -6.15 7.75 6.82
CA PHE A 162 -7.52 7.40 7.12
C PHE A 162 -7.95 6.09 6.45
N VAL A 163 -9.05 5.54 6.90
CA VAL A 163 -9.73 4.41 6.28
C VAL A 163 -11.22 4.72 6.13
N LEU A 164 -11.81 4.24 5.02
CA LEU A 164 -13.26 4.28 4.78
C LEU A 164 -13.88 2.94 5.16
N THR A 165 -15.09 2.97 5.74
CA THR A 165 -15.91 1.77 5.81
C THR A 165 -16.30 1.33 4.40
N LYS A 166 -16.57 0.03 4.22
CA LYS A 166 -16.87 -0.56 2.91
C LYS A 166 -18.07 0.11 2.19
N ASP A 167 -19.02 0.64 2.95
CA ASP A 167 -20.18 1.37 2.43
C ASP A 167 -19.89 2.86 2.16
N GLY A 168 -18.67 3.33 2.40
CA GLY A 168 -18.25 4.72 2.20
C GLY A 168 -18.88 5.74 3.15
N ARG A 169 -19.68 5.29 4.15
CA ARG A 169 -20.44 6.23 5.00
C ARG A 169 -19.63 6.78 6.16
N ARG A 170 -18.60 6.06 6.60
CA ARG A 170 -17.80 6.47 7.73
C ARG A 170 -16.31 6.40 7.41
N ALA A 171 -15.57 7.34 7.96
CA ALA A 171 -14.11 7.35 7.94
C ALA A 171 -13.55 7.37 9.36
N TYR A 172 -12.36 6.82 9.50
CA TYR A 172 -11.53 6.87 10.71
C TYR A 172 -10.18 7.45 10.32
N THR A 173 -9.77 8.54 10.95
CA THR A 173 -8.53 9.26 10.62
C THR A 173 -7.58 9.27 11.80
N ALA A 174 -6.35 8.82 11.58
CA ALA A 174 -5.28 8.94 12.57
C ALA A 174 -4.74 10.40 12.58
N ASN A 175 -4.73 11.03 13.76
CA ASN A 175 -4.28 12.39 13.98
C ASN A 175 -2.97 12.35 14.76
N VAL A 176 -1.85 12.73 14.11
CA VAL A 176 -0.50 12.39 14.57
C VAL A 176 -0.15 13.02 15.91
N GLY A 177 -0.12 14.34 15.98
CA GLY A 177 0.26 15.07 17.19
C GLY A 177 -0.70 14.90 18.35
N PRO A 178 -2.04 14.99 18.11
CA PRO A 178 -3.03 14.72 19.15
C PRO A 178 -3.06 13.28 19.67
N GLY A 179 -2.54 12.31 18.91
CA GLY A 179 -2.55 10.90 19.30
C GLY A 179 -3.94 10.30 19.36
N THR A 180 -4.84 10.74 18.47
CA THR A 180 -6.25 10.39 18.47
C THR A 180 -6.69 9.79 17.14
N VAL A 181 -7.88 9.17 17.14
CA VAL A 181 -8.58 8.79 15.91
C VAL A 181 -9.89 9.57 15.84
N SER A 182 -10.09 10.33 14.75
CA SER A 182 -11.37 10.96 14.46
C SER A 182 -12.31 9.98 13.77
N VAL A 183 -13.57 10.00 14.14
CA VAL A 183 -14.66 9.26 13.49
C VAL A 183 -15.53 10.27 12.75
N VAL A 184 -15.68 10.11 11.44
CA VAL A 184 -16.36 11.05 10.56
C VAL A 184 -17.52 10.36 9.85
N ASP A 185 -18.71 10.95 9.88
CA ASP A 185 -19.82 10.61 8.99
C ASP A 185 -19.58 11.35 7.67
N VAL A 186 -19.09 10.63 6.68
CA VAL A 186 -18.68 11.19 5.39
C VAL A 186 -19.90 11.68 4.61
N ALA A 187 -21.01 10.95 4.65
CA ALA A 187 -22.23 11.30 3.94
C ALA A 187 -22.86 12.59 4.50
N LYS A 188 -22.80 12.78 5.82
CA LYS A 188 -23.30 14.00 6.48
C LYS A 188 -22.24 15.09 6.61
N ARG A 189 -20.97 14.78 6.27
CA ARG A 189 -19.83 15.71 6.44
C ARG A 189 -19.73 16.20 7.87
N ALA A 190 -19.77 15.30 8.82
CA ALA A 190 -19.82 15.63 10.23
C ALA A 190 -18.83 14.79 11.05
N HIS A 191 -18.07 15.45 11.91
CA HIS A 191 -17.31 14.78 12.94
C HIS A 191 -18.27 14.14 13.97
N LEU A 192 -18.04 12.86 14.28
CA LEU A 192 -18.89 12.10 15.21
C LEU A 192 -18.24 11.91 16.58
N ALA A 193 -16.95 11.64 16.61
CA ALA A 193 -16.22 11.35 17.83
C ALA A 193 -14.70 11.50 17.63
N THR A 194 -14.01 11.81 18.72
CA THR A 194 -12.54 11.71 18.82
C THR A 194 -12.20 10.63 19.84
N ILE A 195 -11.40 9.65 19.43
CA ILE A 195 -10.99 8.51 20.27
C ILE A 195 -9.54 8.74 20.70
N PRO A 196 -9.25 9.02 21.97
CA PRO A 196 -7.87 9.06 22.46
C PRO A 196 -7.22 7.67 22.36
N VAL A 197 -6.01 7.60 21.80
CA VAL A 197 -5.31 6.34 21.56
C VAL A 197 -3.97 6.28 22.30
N ALA A 198 -3.05 7.19 21.95
CA ALA A 198 -1.67 7.19 22.45
C ALA A 198 -1.13 8.62 22.48
N LYS A 199 0.16 8.80 22.71
CA LYS A 199 0.77 10.11 22.57
C LYS A 199 0.89 10.52 21.10
N HIS A 200 1.23 9.56 20.23
CA HIS A 200 1.28 9.76 18.77
C HIS A 200 0.69 8.52 18.07
N VAL A 201 -0.09 8.76 17.04
CA VAL A 201 -0.58 7.74 16.08
C VAL A 201 -0.41 8.28 14.67
N GLN A 202 -0.19 7.42 13.68
CA GLN A 202 0.06 7.91 12.33
C GLN A 202 -0.66 7.10 11.26
N ARG A 203 -0.50 5.79 11.26
CA ARG A 203 -1.10 4.90 10.27
C ARG A 203 -2.27 4.11 10.87
N ILE A 204 -3.20 3.75 10.01
CA ILE A 204 -4.48 3.17 10.39
C ILE A 204 -4.92 2.16 9.32
N SER A 205 -5.56 1.08 9.72
CA SER A 205 -6.16 0.11 8.80
C SER A 205 -7.51 -0.38 9.32
N ILE A 206 -8.32 -0.98 8.45
CA ILE A 206 -9.67 -1.45 8.79
C ILE A 206 -9.83 -2.92 8.38
N SER A 207 -10.51 -3.72 9.22
CA SER A 207 -10.83 -5.10 8.87
C SER A 207 -11.75 -5.17 7.65
N PRO A 208 -11.66 -6.22 6.80
CA PRO A 208 -12.47 -6.33 5.57
C PRO A 208 -13.98 -6.33 5.80
N ASP A 209 -14.42 -6.75 6.98
CA ASP A 209 -15.83 -6.70 7.42
C ASP A 209 -16.24 -5.32 7.95
N GLY A 210 -15.27 -4.38 8.09
CA GLY A 210 -15.48 -3.05 8.61
C GLY A 210 -15.74 -2.96 10.11
N SER A 211 -15.65 -4.07 10.84
CA SER A 211 -15.99 -4.12 12.29
C SER A 211 -14.91 -3.58 13.20
N ARG A 212 -13.66 -3.57 12.76
CA ARG A 212 -12.49 -3.18 13.57
C ARG A 212 -11.55 -2.27 12.81
N VAL A 213 -11.07 -1.25 13.49
CA VAL A 213 -9.99 -0.38 13.03
C VAL A 213 -8.76 -0.67 13.87
N PHE A 214 -7.60 -0.71 13.22
CA PHE A 214 -6.29 -0.91 13.83
C PHE A 214 -5.44 0.34 13.66
N THR A 215 -4.86 0.85 14.73
CA THR A 215 -3.89 1.96 14.69
C THR A 215 -2.76 1.73 15.68
N HIS A 216 -1.60 2.31 15.41
CA HIS A 216 -0.37 1.96 16.10
C HIS A 216 0.00 3.02 17.12
N ASP A 217 0.32 2.62 18.34
CA ASP A 217 0.99 3.47 19.31
C ASP A 217 2.44 3.64 18.85
N GLN A 218 2.81 4.88 18.46
CA GLN A 218 4.16 5.16 17.96
C GLN A 218 5.22 5.21 19.07
N ASP A 219 4.81 5.24 20.33
CA ASP A 219 5.67 5.33 21.50
C ASP A 219 5.80 4.00 22.26
N ALA A 220 4.88 3.04 22.01
CA ALA A 220 4.86 1.74 22.70
C ALA A 220 4.61 0.56 21.72
N PRO A 221 5.12 -0.64 22.02
CA PRO A 221 5.02 -1.80 21.14
C PRO A 221 3.62 -2.45 21.18
N ARG A 222 2.61 -1.72 20.73
CA ARG A 222 1.21 -2.18 20.75
C ARG A 222 0.37 -1.54 19.64
N ILE A 223 -0.67 -2.26 19.25
CA ILE A 223 -1.66 -1.83 18.26
C ILE A 223 -3.03 -1.74 18.94
N ALA A 224 -3.72 -0.61 18.82
CA ALA A 224 -5.08 -0.44 19.30
C ALA A 224 -6.07 -1.12 18.36
N VAL A 225 -7.07 -1.79 18.91
CA VAL A 225 -8.22 -2.35 18.20
C VAL A 225 -9.45 -1.55 18.60
N ILE A 226 -9.99 -0.80 17.63
CA ILE A 226 -11.18 0.03 17.82
C ILE A 226 -12.37 -0.70 17.22
N ASP A 227 -13.41 -0.90 17.99
CA ASP A 227 -14.70 -1.40 17.51
C ASP A 227 -15.50 -0.29 16.84
N THR A 228 -15.91 -0.51 15.58
CA THR A 228 -16.57 0.52 14.76
C THR A 228 -18.04 0.74 15.10
N THR A 229 -18.65 -0.17 15.87
CA THR A 229 -20.03 -0.01 16.35
C THR A 229 -20.08 0.94 17.55
N THR A 230 -19.12 0.76 18.46
CA THR A 230 -19.07 1.52 19.72
C THR A 230 -18.14 2.73 19.67
N ASN A 231 -17.23 2.80 18.66
CA ASN A 231 -16.16 3.77 18.55
C ASN A 231 -15.26 3.80 19.79
N LYS A 232 -14.93 2.62 20.34
CA LYS A 232 -14.08 2.49 21.51
C LYS A 232 -12.94 1.52 21.26
N ILE A 233 -11.81 1.73 21.92
CA ILE A 233 -10.74 0.75 21.98
C ILE A 233 -11.25 -0.42 22.82
N THR A 234 -11.30 -1.61 22.23
CA THR A 234 -11.74 -2.85 22.89
C THR A 234 -10.58 -3.74 23.28
N ASN A 235 -9.45 -3.63 22.58
CA ASN A 235 -8.26 -4.44 22.83
C ASN A 235 -7.00 -3.69 22.46
N TRP A 236 -5.88 -4.17 23.03
CA TRP A 236 -4.54 -3.87 22.61
C TRP A 236 -3.84 -5.15 22.19
N ILE A 237 -3.11 -5.09 21.08
CA ILE A 237 -2.28 -6.19 20.60
C ILE A 237 -0.84 -5.87 20.95
N ASP A 238 -0.25 -6.66 21.86
CA ASP A 238 1.17 -6.54 22.19
C ASP A 238 2.01 -7.15 21.08
N ILE A 239 3.02 -6.43 20.64
CA ILE A 239 3.95 -6.79 19.56
C ILE A 239 5.41 -6.62 20.01
N PRO A 240 6.40 -7.26 19.36
CA PRO A 240 7.79 -7.26 19.83
C PRO A 240 8.49 -5.91 19.83
N ASP A 241 8.07 -4.98 18.96
CA ASP A 241 8.59 -3.62 18.83
C ASP A 241 7.48 -2.73 18.28
N TYR A 242 7.67 -1.40 18.25
CA TYR A 242 6.64 -0.52 17.70
C TYR A 242 6.35 -0.82 16.23
N ALA A 243 5.07 -0.79 15.86
CA ALA A 243 4.64 -0.94 14.48
C ALA A 243 4.44 0.43 13.82
N TYR A 244 4.85 0.54 12.56
CA TYR A 244 4.63 1.74 11.76
C TYR A 244 3.36 1.63 10.92
N ALA A 245 3.15 0.50 10.25
CA ALA A 245 1.97 0.23 9.44
C ALA A 245 1.46 -1.19 9.65
N SER A 246 0.18 -1.39 9.36
CA SER A 246 -0.40 -2.72 9.29
C SER A 246 -1.52 -2.79 8.25
N THR A 247 -1.71 -3.98 7.66
CA THR A 247 -2.77 -4.24 6.70
C THR A 247 -3.38 -5.61 6.97
N PRO A 248 -4.72 -5.72 7.10
CA PRO A 248 -5.38 -7.01 7.25
C PRO A 248 -5.41 -7.78 5.92
N THR A 249 -5.38 -9.10 6.00
CA THR A 249 -5.63 -9.94 4.82
C THR A 249 -7.10 -9.86 4.38
N PRO A 250 -7.43 -10.09 3.09
CA PRO A 250 -8.80 -9.97 2.57
C PRO A 250 -9.82 -10.91 3.25
N ASP A 251 -9.37 -12.03 3.82
CA ASP A 251 -10.20 -12.94 4.61
C ASP A 251 -10.39 -12.48 6.07
N GLY A 252 -9.72 -11.39 6.46
CA GLY A 252 -9.78 -10.82 7.81
C GLY A 252 -9.09 -11.64 8.89
N ARG A 253 -8.47 -12.77 8.54
CA ARG A 253 -7.86 -13.67 9.52
C ARG A 253 -6.55 -13.15 10.10
N TRP A 254 -5.77 -12.45 9.29
CA TRP A 254 -4.45 -12.00 9.66
C TRP A 254 -4.33 -10.48 9.56
N LEU A 255 -3.53 -9.91 10.44
CA LEU A 255 -3.05 -8.54 10.37
C LEU A 255 -1.54 -8.60 10.20
N ILE A 256 -1.02 -8.06 9.08
CA ILE A 256 0.41 -8.00 8.82
C ILE A 256 0.89 -6.63 9.24
N ALA A 257 1.84 -6.56 10.17
CA ALA A 257 2.39 -5.31 10.67
C ALA A 257 3.90 -5.25 10.43
N VAL A 258 4.43 -4.06 10.21
CA VAL A 258 5.87 -3.81 10.01
C VAL A 258 6.48 -3.09 11.19
N LEU A 259 7.67 -3.55 11.60
CA LEU A 259 8.42 -3.11 12.76
C LEU A 259 9.76 -2.51 12.28
N PRO A 260 9.80 -1.20 11.92
CA PRO A 260 10.97 -0.62 11.24
C PRO A 260 12.25 -0.63 12.06
N ARG A 261 12.19 -0.47 13.39
CA ARG A 261 13.38 -0.53 14.24
C ARG A 261 13.99 -1.92 14.31
N ALA A 262 13.12 -2.94 14.29
CA ALA A 262 13.53 -4.35 14.32
C ALA A 262 13.86 -4.91 12.94
N ASN A 263 13.58 -4.20 11.84
CA ASN A 263 13.67 -4.69 10.47
C ASN A 263 12.85 -5.98 10.28
N ARG A 264 11.61 -5.99 10.78
CA ARG A 264 10.75 -7.17 10.81
C ARG A 264 9.36 -6.89 10.27
N ALA A 265 8.75 -7.94 9.74
CA ALA A 265 7.32 -8.03 9.53
C ALA A 265 6.76 -9.12 10.47
N VAL A 266 5.63 -8.82 11.11
CA VAL A 266 4.92 -9.79 11.96
C VAL A 266 3.52 -10.04 11.42
N VAL A 267 3.05 -11.27 11.59
CA VAL A 267 1.69 -11.68 11.22
C VAL A 267 0.94 -12.00 12.51
N ILE A 268 -0.15 -11.31 12.71
CA ILE A 268 -0.96 -11.37 13.92
C ILE A 268 -2.28 -12.08 13.59
N ASP A 269 -2.65 -13.09 14.35
CA ASP A 269 -3.96 -13.71 14.27
C ASP A 269 -5.02 -12.77 14.86
N THR A 270 -5.97 -12.31 14.04
CA THR A 270 -6.98 -11.31 14.45
C THR A 270 -8.04 -11.84 15.40
N LYS A 271 -8.11 -13.15 15.60
CA LYS A 271 -9.02 -13.80 16.55
C LYS A 271 -8.42 -13.88 17.93
N THR A 272 -7.11 -14.18 18.04
CA THR A 272 -6.41 -14.35 19.30
C THR A 272 -5.59 -13.14 19.72
N TYR A 273 -5.34 -12.20 18.79
CA TYR A 273 -4.46 -11.05 18.95
C TYR A 273 -3.03 -11.42 19.33
N LYS A 274 -2.54 -12.56 18.83
CA LYS A 274 -1.18 -13.04 19.07
C LYS A 274 -0.37 -13.04 17.78
N VAL A 275 0.92 -12.73 17.92
CA VAL A 275 1.87 -12.88 16.82
C VAL A 275 2.04 -14.35 16.51
N ALA A 276 1.69 -14.75 15.27
CA ALA A 276 1.78 -16.12 14.79
C ALA A 276 3.09 -16.36 13.99
N HIS A 277 3.52 -15.36 13.20
CA HIS A 277 4.73 -15.44 12.39
C HIS A 277 5.53 -14.15 12.50
N SER A 278 6.84 -14.25 12.27
CA SER A 278 7.75 -13.12 12.26
C SER A 278 8.85 -13.37 11.23
N PHE A 279 9.16 -12.36 10.42
CA PHE A 279 10.09 -12.44 9.30
C PHE A 279 11.08 -11.29 9.36
N ASP A 280 12.36 -11.58 9.16
CA ASP A 280 13.36 -10.55 8.94
C ASP A 280 13.21 -10.00 7.52
N VAL A 281 13.08 -8.69 7.36
CA VAL A 281 12.92 -8.01 6.08
C VAL A 281 14.03 -6.96 5.93
N PRO A 282 14.27 -6.43 4.72
CA PRO A 282 15.26 -5.35 4.55
C PRO A 282 14.99 -4.13 5.44
N THR A 283 16.00 -3.29 5.58
CA THR A 283 16.06 -2.17 6.54
C THR A 283 14.86 -1.23 6.43
N GLN A 284 14.29 -0.91 7.60
CA GLN A 284 13.21 0.04 7.83
C GLN A 284 11.98 -0.24 6.92
N PRO A 285 11.27 -1.34 7.16
CA PRO A 285 10.00 -1.57 6.48
C PRO A 285 8.99 -0.46 6.82
N GLY A 286 8.32 0.08 5.79
CA GLY A 286 7.42 1.24 5.91
C GLY A 286 5.96 0.90 5.71
N GLU A 287 5.60 0.32 4.57
CA GLU A 287 4.21 0.01 4.24
C GLU A 287 4.00 -1.46 3.90
N VAL A 288 2.78 -1.92 4.08
CA VAL A 288 2.33 -3.27 3.69
C VAL A 288 1.14 -3.15 2.76
N LEU A 289 1.25 -3.70 1.57
CA LEU A 289 0.15 -3.92 0.65
C LEU A 289 -0.13 -5.42 0.52
N VAL A 290 -1.30 -5.87 0.90
CA VAL A 290 -1.75 -7.24 0.61
C VAL A 290 -2.45 -7.25 -0.75
N ARG A 291 -1.97 -8.10 -1.66
CA ARG A 291 -2.59 -8.28 -2.98
C ARG A 291 -4.06 -8.70 -2.82
N PRO A 292 -4.99 -8.18 -3.65
CA PRO A 292 -6.43 -8.40 -3.45
C PRO A 292 -6.88 -9.86 -3.42
N ASP A 293 -6.11 -10.78 -4.00
CA ASP A 293 -6.36 -12.23 -3.93
C ASP A 293 -5.88 -12.89 -2.62
N GLY A 294 -5.25 -12.13 -1.73
CA GLY A 294 -4.73 -12.62 -0.45
C GLY A 294 -3.54 -13.56 -0.55
N ALA A 295 -2.90 -13.69 -1.72
CA ALA A 295 -1.81 -14.65 -1.91
C ALA A 295 -0.44 -14.12 -1.49
N VAL A 296 -0.23 -12.80 -1.58
CA VAL A 296 1.08 -12.17 -1.37
C VAL A 296 0.90 -10.85 -0.64
N ALA A 297 1.82 -10.54 0.26
CA ALA A 297 2.02 -9.21 0.80
C ALA A 297 3.33 -8.61 0.29
N TYR A 298 3.28 -7.35 -0.13
CA TYR A 298 4.41 -6.53 -0.51
C TYR A 298 4.73 -5.57 0.63
N ILE A 299 6.02 -5.41 0.96
CA ILE A 299 6.46 -4.59 2.08
C ILE A 299 7.57 -3.67 1.58
N THR A 300 7.33 -2.37 1.57
CA THR A 300 8.36 -1.38 1.20
C THR A 300 9.43 -1.30 2.29
N CYS A 301 10.69 -1.26 1.86
CA CYS A 301 11.85 -1.07 2.73
C CYS A 301 12.60 0.16 2.20
N MET A 302 12.20 1.32 2.68
CA MET A 302 12.49 2.63 2.09
C MET A 302 13.99 2.89 1.87
N PRO A 303 14.88 2.82 2.89
CA PRO A 303 16.28 3.12 2.68
C PRO A 303 17.01 2.07 1.84
N ALA A 304 16.54 0.82 1.90
CA ALA A 304 17.13 -0.27 1.13
C ALA A 304 16.77 -0.20 -0.36
N GLY A 305 15.74 0.57 -0.75
CA GLY A 305 15.22 0.57 -2.12
C GLY A 305 14.70 -0.80 -2.54
N LYS A 306 14.04 -1.51 -1.63
CA LYS A 306 13.58 -2.88 -1.85
C LYS A 306 12.12 -3.04 -1.46
N ILE A 307 11.46 -3.98 -2.11
CA ILE A 307 10.17 -4.50 -1.67
C ILE A 307 10.38 -5.95 -1.25
N ALA A 308 10.12 -6.26 0.02
CA ALA A 308 10.06 -7.63 0.47
C ALA A 308 8.72 -8.25 0.02
N VAL A 309 8.77 -9.52 -0.35
CA VAL A 309 7.62 -10.25 -0.90
C VAL A 309 7.35 -11.45 0.00
N LEU A 310 6.23 -11.41 0.73
CA LEU A 310 5.81 -12.47 1.64
C LEU A 310 4.68 -13.29 0.99
N ASP A 311 4.94 -14.56 0.76
CA ASP A 311 3.92 -15.52 0.35
C ASP A 311 3.01 -15.87 1.54
N LEU A 312 1.72 -15.55 1.43
CA LEU A 312 0.76 -15.72 2.52
C LEU A 312 0.17 -17.14 2.61
N ARG A 313 0.47 -18.00 1.64
CA ARG A 313 0.05 -19.41 1.66
C ARG A 313 1.09 -20.30 2.32
N SER A 314 2.36 -20.08 1.98
CA SER A 314 3.50 -20.85 2.51
C SER A 314 4.15 -20.21 3.74
N TRP A 315 3.87 -18.95 4.04
CA TRP A 315 4.55 -18.15 5.05
C TRP A 315 6.07 -18.09 4.82
N GLN A 316 6.46 -17.83 3.59
CA GLN A 316 7.87 -17.70 3.23
C GLN A 316 8.14 -16.40 2.48
N LEU A 317 9.30 -15.82 2.73
CA LEU A 317 9.80 -14.72 1.93
C LEU A 317 10.26 -15.23 0.58
N ARG A 318 9.77 -14.57 -0.48
CA ARG A 318 10.28 -14.72 -1.85
C ARG A 318 11.47 -13.76 -2.07
N PRO A 319 12.23 -13.89 -3.17
CA PRO A 319 13.23 -12.89 -3.52
C PRO A 319 12.64 -11.48 -3.61
N THR A 320 13.39 -10.49 -3.13
CA THR A 320 12.98 -9.08 -3.14
C THR A 320 12.82 -8.53 -4.56
N ILE A 321 12.04 -7.46 -4.67
CA ILE A 321 12.04 -6.60 -5.85
C ILE A 321 12.99 -5.46 -5.53
N ASP A 322 14.04 -5.31 -6.32
CA ASP A 322 15.08 -4.30 -6.11
C ASP A 322 14.76 -3.07 -6.95
N LEU A 323 14.65 -1.93 -6.28
CA LEU A 323 14.30 -0.63 -6.84
C LEU A 323 15.32 0.42 -6.34
N THR A 324 14.97 1.70 -6.43
CA THR A 324 15.80 2.78 -5.88
C THR A 324 15.38 3.14 -4.45
N PRO A 325 16.30 3.60 -3.57
CA PRO A 325 15.97 4.08 -2.24
C PRO A 325 14.89 5.17 -2.24
N GLY A 326 13.97 5.10 -1.29
CA GLY A 326 12.87 6.05 -1.16
C GLY A 326 11.49 5.47 -1.47
N VAL A 327 11.39 4.15 -1.77
CA VAL A 327 10.09 3.47 -1.96
C VAL A 327 9.21 3.56 -0.71
N ASP A 328 7.95 4.00 -0.87
CA ASP A 328 7.02 4.26 0.24
C ASP A 328 5.63 3.70 -0.09
N GLY A 329 4.63 4.54 -0.32
CA GLY A 329 3.27 4.13 -0.58
C GLY A 329 3.09 3.23 -1.80
N MET A 330 2.17 2.27 -1.71
CA MET A 330 1.90 1.31 -2.77
C MET A 330 0.42 1.16 -3.09
N ALA A 331 0.10 0.90 -4.36
CA ALA A 331 -1.22 0.47 -4.79
C ALA A 331 -1.14 -0.66 -5.83
N TRP A 332 -2.24 -1.41 -5.97
CA TRP A 332 -2.35 -2.49 -6.94
C TRP A 332 -3.26 -2.09 -8.09
N ALA A 333 -2.77 -2.22 -9.33
CA ALA A 333 -3.55 -2.10 -10.55
C ALA A 333 -3.71 -3.48 -11.21
N LYS A 334 -4.92 -3.80 -11.68
CA LYS A 334 -5.23 -5.06 -12.39
C LYS A 334 -4.94 -4.98 -13.86
#